data_dbbcf60be364dd3a94ff6044115b3eb8
#
_entry.id   dbbcf60be364dd3a94ff6044115b3eb8
#
_cell.length_a   1.000
_cell.length_b   1.000
_cell.length_c   1.000
_cell.angle_alpha   90.00
_cell.angle_beta   90.00
_cell.angle_gamma   90.00
#
_symmetry.space_group_name_H-M   'P 1'
#
loop_
_entity.id
_entity.type
_entity.pdbx_description
1 polymer ?
#
loop_
_entity_poly.entity_id
_entity_poly.type
_entity_poly.pdbx_seq_one_letter_code
_entity_poly.pdbx_strand_id
1 'polypeptide(L)'
;MSGIFLTINTAKRGMFAVQQGIQTAGHNIANADTDGFSRQRVELVTTPGYRIPGAGLVGTGVDISTIARVRDAYLDTQIRYESSIAGQYKARQETLEQVEMTFMEPGENGLNTYIGKMWDAWQDLGDHPENPNTRILVRENARTLTDNMNHLYRRLDTLKSDSIHLEEKSVQDVHSILTQVRNLNRQISRIRISGEQPNDLLDQRDLLLDQLSGMIDFSSSEDKYGQVTITHSWPDSTESIELLGTQKGSEIKYEMAVVRSVERDSDGMYHVSVVRGGSSPGGAETLTLSEEEYQDSGLAEGAVLYDERPGEAIVSKDLKPLPVSGGSLKGYPSVSQEISGYQDQLDGLARAIAYTVNTVHTTKLNGEKAATKYSFFVGDGGSDDPEHINAGNITVNPEIMKDASRINAGKMLDGGLPGNGDRALSIARLRNVRLPIQEFMDDPIAAARHLDENYQAGDMQFDPVAGGSTIEGYFKDIIAELGVSSQEAVKMGKNQDALTNQLIQRRYSVSGVSIDEEIT
;
A
#
# COMPACT_ATOMS: atom_id res chain seq x y z
N MET A 1 -0.32 75.89 20.81
CA MET A 1 -0.71 75.21 19.56
C MET A 1 -0.29 73.77 19.48
N SER A 2 0.64 73.22 20.30
CA SER A 2 1.09 71.85 20.24
C SER A 2 0.03 70.79 20.69
N GLY A 3 -0.87 71.12 21.63
CA GLY A 3 -1.87 70.19 22.16
C GLY A 3 -2.94 69.78 21.14
N ILE A 4 -3.42 70.73 20.30
CA ILE A 4 -4.45 70.45 19.30
C ILE A 4 -3.91 69.51 18.20
N PHE A 5 -2.68 69.72 17.76
CA PHE A 5 -2.03 68.80 16.78
C PHE A 5 -1.79 67.39 17.35
N LEU A 6 -1.47 67.27 18.64
CA LEU A 6 -1.31 66.01 19.30
C LEU A 6 -2.66 65.24 19.32
N THR A 7 -3.75 65.89 19.71
CA THR A 7 -5.09 65.31 19.74
C THR A 7 -5.57 64.87 18.35
N ILE A 8 -5.33 65.70 17.31
CA ILE A 8 -5.65 65.40 15.91
C ILE A 8 -4.84 64.16 15.43
N ASN A 9 -3.54 64.12 15.74
CA ASN A 9 -2.71 62.96 15.37
C ASN A 9 -3.15 61.66 16.08
N THR A 10 -3.52 61.73 17.36
CA THR A 10 -4.07 60.60 18.11
C THR A 10 -5.37 60.10 17.48
N ALA A 11 -6.29 60.99 17.14
CA ALA A 11 -7.54 60.67 16.45
C ALA A 11 -7.30 60.07 15.06
N LYS A 12 -6.36 60.65 14.28
CA LYS A 12 -5.98 60.14 12.97
C LYS A 12 -5.44 58.71 13.03
N ARG A 13 -4.53 58.40 14.00
CA ARG A 13 -4.01 57.06 14.19
C ARG A 13 -5.13 56.05 14.55
N GLY A 14 -6.04 56.44 15.46
CA GLY A 14 -7.21 55.62 15.77
C GLY A 14 -8.08 55.33 14.54
N MET A 15 -8.34 56.36 13.70
CA MET A 15 -9.09 56.17 12.45
C MET A 15 -8.39 55.20 11.47
N PHE A 16 -7.08 55.32 11.30
CA PHE A 16 -6.33 54.39 10.45
C PHE A 16 -6.36 52.97 10.97
N ALA A 17 -6.23 52.78 12.29
CA ALA A 17 -6.33 51.44 12.90
C ALA A 17 -7.71 50.80 12.68
N VAL A 18 -8.79 51.55 12.84
CA VAL A 18 -10.16 51.10 12.57
C VAL A 18 -10.37 50.81 11.08
N GLN A 19 -9.90 51.67 10.20
CA GLN A 19 -9.99 51.47 8.75
C GLN A 19 -9.28 50.20 8.33
N GLN A 20 -8.09 49.90 8.88
CA GLN A 20 -7.37 48.67 8.59
C GLN A 20 -8.11 47.45 9.18
N GLY A 21 -8.76 47.58 10.35
CA GLY A 21 -9.63 46.56 10.92
C GLY A 21 -10.78 46.19 9.98
N ILE A 22 -11.48 47.20 9.44
CA ILE A 22 -12.56 46.99 8.46
C ILE A 22 -12.04 46.34 7.18
N GLN A 23 -10.89 46.72 6.68
CA GLN A 23 -10.28 46.11 5.49
C GLN A 23 -9.93 44.62 5.77
N THR A 24 -9.38 44.34 6.94
CA THR A 24 -9.06 42.94 7.34
C THR A 24 -10.32 42.13 7.51
N ALA A 25 -11.39 42.64 8.13
CA ALA A 25 -12.68 41.98 8.23
C ALA A 25 -13.30 41.70 6.84
N GLY A 26 -13.25 42.70 5.92
CA GLY A 26 -13.67 42.49 4.54
C GLY A 26 -12.85 41.42 3.80
N HIS A 27 -11.55 41.34 4.06
CA HIS A 27 -10.69 40.28 3.52
C HIS A 27 -11.05 38.89 4.10
N ASN A 28 -11.30 38.82 5.42
CA ASN A 28 -11.75 37.59 6.08
C ASN A 28 -13.07 37.10 5.48
N ILE A 29 -14.06 37.98 5.35
CA ILE A 29 -15.38 37.66 4.78
C ILE A 29 -15.24 37.14 3.33
N ALA A 30 -14.44 37.83 2.52
CA ALA A 30 -14.23 37.45 1.11
C ALA A 30 -13.58 36.08 0.93
N ASN A 31 -12.81 35.63 1.92
CA ASN A 31 -12.10 34.36 1.91
C ASN A 31 -12.66 33.32 2.90
N ALA A 32 -13.85 33.53 3.47
CA ALA A 32 -14.43 32.65 4.47
C ALA A 32 -14.59 31.20 3.99
N ASP A 33 -14.90 31.02 2.69
CA ASP A 33 -15.07 29.71 2.04
C ASP A 33 -13.79 29.24 1.27
N THR A 34 -12.67 29.97 1.41
CA THR A 34 -11.41 29.58 0.76
C THR A 34 -10.71 28.50 1.59
N ASP A 35 -10.44 27.34 0.97
CA ASP A 35 -9.75 26.24 1.64
C ASP A 35 -8.38 26.68 2.17
N GLY A 36 -8.12 26.32 3.44
CA GLY A 36 -6.85 26.62 4.11
C GLY A 36 -6.71 28.06 4.61
N PHE A 37 -7.69 28.95 4.34
CA PHE A 37 -7.63 30.33 4.82
C PHE A 37 -7.76 30.40 6.34
N SER A 38 -6.93 31.24 6.96
CA SER A 38 -6.95 31.50 8.41
C SER A 38 -7.39 32.94 8.67
N ARG A 39 -8.34 33.12 9.60
CA ARG A 39 -8.78 34.46 10.01
C ARG A 39 -7.59 35.35 10.38
N GLN A 40 -7.57 36.54 9.85
CA GLN A 40 -6.54 37.57 10.12
C GLN A 40 -7.08 38.59 11.12
N ARG A 41 -6.19 39.06 11.99
CA ARG A 41 -6.50 40.06 13.00
C ARG A 41 -5.44 41.17 13.01
N VAL A 42 -5.89 42.42 13.07
CA VAL A 42 -5.00 43.56 13.26
C VAL A 42 -4.53 43.61 14.72
N GLU A 43 -3.23 43.58 14.92
CA GLU A 43 -2.62 43.72 16.24
C GLU A 43 -2.22 45.16 16.46
N LEU A 44 -2.75 45.78 17.50
CA LEU A 44 -2.53 47.16 17.85
C LEU A 44 -1.54 47.29 19.01
N VAL A 45 -0.67 48.27 18.93
CA VAL A 45 0.28 48.60 19.99
C VAL A 45 0.10 50.08 20.39
N THR A 46 0.25 50.36 21.67
CA THR A 46 0.24 51.74 22.18
C THR A 46 1.50 52.47 21.74
N THR A 47 1.34 53.68 21.21
CA THR A 47 2.50 54.52 20.85
C THR A 47 3.16 55.15 22.08
N PRO A 48 4.47 55.43 22.04
CA PRO A 48 5.18 56.05 23.18
C PRO A 48 4.48 57.28 23.69
N GLY A 49 4.23 57.33 25.00
CA GLY A 49 3.58 58.48 25.65
C GLY A 49 4.43 59.74 25.61
N TYR A 50 3.77 60.91 25.47
CA TYR A 50 4.41 62.23 25.54
C TYR A 50 4.32 62.75 26.98
N ARG A 51 5.46 63.22 27.50
CA ARG A 51 5.52 63.79 28.86
C ARG A 51 5.10 65.25 28.84
N ILE A 52 4.03 65.56 29.59
CA ILE A 52 3.60 66.96 29.83
C ILE A 52 4.02 67.37 31.22
N PRO A 53 4.79 68.47 31.39
CA PRO A 53 5.15 68.97 32.70
C PRO A 53 3.89 69.31 33.52
N GLY A 54 3.78 68.70 34.73
CA GLY A 54 2.64 68.85 35.62
C GLY A 54 1.46 67.91 35.41
N ALA A 55 1.37 67.24 34.25
CA ALA A 55 0.29 66.29 33.96
C ALA A 55 0.78 64.80 33.80
N GLY A 56 2.11 64.59 33.76
CA GLY A 56 2.67 63.26 33.63
C GLY A 56 2.81 62.76 32.19
N LEU A 57 2.70 61.45 32.00
CA LEU A 57 2.80 60.81 30.67
C LEU A 57 1.41 60.72 30.03
N VAL A 58 1.24 61.35 28.88
CA VAL A 58 -0.03 61.34 28.13
C VAL A 58 0.14 60.42 26.90
N GLY A 59 -0.83 59.50 26.72
CA GLY A 59 -0.85 58.60 25.56
C GLY A 59 -0.99 59.34 24.22
N THR A 60 -0.34 58.85 23.20
CA THR A 60 -0.33 59.40 21.84
C THR A 60 -1.12 58.59 20.81
N GLY A 61 -1.90 57.61 21.31
CA GLY A 61 -2.80 56.80 20.52
C GLY A 61 -2.28 55.37 20.29
N VAL A 62 -2.74 54.74 19.22
CA VAL A 62 -2.41 53.40 18.79
C VAL A 62 -1.71 53.39 17.44
N ASP A 63 -0.92 52.38 17.22
CA ASP A 63 -0.33 52.07 15.92
C ASP A 63 -0.57 50.61 15.57
N ILE A 64 -0.49 50.22 14.30
CA ILE A 64 -0.64 48.85 13.86
C ILE A 64 0.72 48.17 13.97
N SER A 65 0.80 47.13 14.79
CA SER A 65 2.01 46.32 14.93
C SER A 65 2.17 45.37 13.76
N THR A 66 1.12 44.64 13.47
CA THR A 66 1.07 43.65 12.38
C THR A 66 -0.37 43.21 12.10
N ILE A 67 -0.58 42.55 10.97
CA ILE A 67 -1.79 41.78 10.70
C ILE A 67 -1.39 40.30 10.83
N ALA A 68 -1.82 39.65 11.87
CA ALA A 68 -1.45 38.26 12.19
C ALA A 68 -2.58 37.28 11.88
N ARG A 69 -2.23 36.05 11.47
CA ARG A 69 -3.16 34.96 11.36
C ARG A 69 -3.51 34.43 12.76
N VAL A 70 -4.77 34.06 12.95
CA VAL A 70 -5.22 33.34 14.14
C VAL A 70 -5.08 31.84 13.87
N ARG A 71 -4.02 31.21 14.37
CA ARG A 71 -3.71 29.81 14.11
C ARG A 71 -3.07 29.12 15.33
N ASP A 72 -3.36 27.85 15.51
CA ASP A 72 -2.80 27.02 16.57
C ASP A 72 -1.88 25.94 15.95
N ALA A 73 -0.57 26.15 16.05
CA ALA A 73 0.44 25.27 15.50
C ALA A 73 0.45 23.86 16.13
N TYR A 74 0.05 23.76 17.40
CA TYR A 74 -0.06 22.44 18.05
C TYR A 74 -1.20 21.62 17.43
N LEU A 75 -2.33 22.26 17.19
CA LEU A 75 -3.47 21.61 16.55
C LEU A 75 -3.17 21.21 15.10
N ASP A 76 -2.44 22.04 14.37
CA ASP A 76 -1.97 21.69 13.01
C ASP A 76 -1.07 20.44 13.03
N THR A 77 -0.15 20.34 14.00
CA THR A 77 0.70 19.16 14.14
C THR A 77 -0.12 17.90 14.45
N GLN A 78 -1.13 18.02 15.33
CA GLN A 78 -2.03 16.89 15.60
C GLN A 78 -2.82 16.46 14.36
N ILE A 79 -3.40 17.42 13.62
CA ILE A 79 -4.13 17.12 12.38
C ILE A 79 -3.24 16.38 11.39
N ARG A 80 -2.01 16.85 11.17
CA ARG A 80 -1.06 16.23 10.24
C ARG A 80 -0.68 14.81 10.68
N TYR A 81 -0.48 14.59 11.97
CA TYR A 81 -0.21 13.25 12.50
C TYR A 81 -1.38 12.29 12.25
N GLU A 82 -2.61 12.70 12.62
CA GLU A 82 -3.80 11.87 12.42
C GLU A 82 -4.13 11.69 10.91
N SER A 83 -3.86 12.70 10.08
CA SER A 83 -4.03 12.62 8.62
C SER A 83 -3.07 11.62 8.00
N SER A 84 -1.86 11.45 8.54
CA SER A 84 -0.93 10.45 8.02
C SER A 84 -1.42 9.03 8.31
N ILE A 85 -1.97 8.79 9.49
CA ILE A 85 -2.59 7.50 9.84
C ILE A 85 -3.84 7.25 8.98
N ALA A 86 -4.68 8.28 8.79
CA ALA A 86 -5.86 8.19 7.92
C ALA A 86 -5.47 7.84 6.48
N GLY A 87 -4.43 8.47 5.93
CA GLY A 87 -3.90 8.20 4.60
C GLY A 87 -3.44 6.76 4.42
N GLN A 88 -2.76 6.20 5.42
CA GLN A 88 -2.33 4.80 5.41
C GLN A 88 -3.52 3.84 5.32
N TYR A 89 -4.50 3.97 6.22
CA TYR A 89 -5.65 3.05 6.24
C TYR A 89 -6.58 3.24 5.06
N LYS A 90 -6.70 4.45 4.53
CA LYS A 90 -7.47 4.71 3.31
C LYS A 90 -6.87 3.98 2.10
N ALA A 91 -5.55 4.06 1.90
CA ALA A 91 -4.86 3.34 0.83
C ALA A 91 -5.04 1.82 0.99
N ARG A 92 -4.93 1.29 2.21
CA ARG A 92 -5.18 -0.13 2.49
C ARG A 92 -6.61 -0.54 2.18
N GLN A 93 -7.58 0.22 2.67
CA GLN A 93 -9.00 -0.08 2.45
C GLN A 93 -9.34 -0.15 0.96
N GLU A 94 -8.98 0.89 0.18
CA GLU A 94 -9.30 0.97 -1.25
C GLU A 94 -8.75 -0.20 -2.06
N THR A 95 -7.57 -0.71 -1.70
CA THR A 95 -6.95 -1.84 -2.41
C THR A 95 -7.50 -3.19 -1.91
N LEU A 96 -7.66 -3.39 -0.59
CA LEU A 96 -8.20 -4.64 -0.03
C LEU A 96 -9.65 -4.90 -0.45
N GLU A 97 -10.48 -3.86 -0.60
CA GLU A 97 -11.84 -3.99 -1.17
C GLU A 97 -11.80 -4.58 -2.60
N GLN A 98 -10.79 -4.22 -3.41
CA GLN A 98 -10.61 -4.79 -4.74
C GLN A 98 -10.13 -6.24 -4.70
N VAL A 99 -9.27 -6.58 -3.73
CA VAL A 99 -8.81 -7.96 -3.49
C VAL A 99 -10.00 -8.84 -3.09
N GLU A 100 -10.85 -8.40 -2.14
CA GLU A 100 -12.07 -9.14 -1.75
C GLU A 100 -12.99 -9.40 -2.96
N MET A 101 -13.24 -8.39 -3.78
CA MET A 101 -14.04 -8.54 -5.00
C MET A 101 -13.42 -9.54 -5.99
N THR A 102 -12.11 -9.70 -5.98
CA THR A 102 -11.41 -10.60 -6.90
C THR A 102 -11.58 -12.08 -6.49
N PHE A 103 -11.61 -12.36 -5.18
CA PHE A 103 -11.85 -13.74 -4.70
C PHE A 103 -13.29 -14.23 -4.94
N MET A 104 -14.26 -13.34 -5.05
CA MET A 104 -15.69 -13.64 -5.31
C MET A 104 -16.31 -14.62 -4.29
N GLU A 105 -15.80 -14.69 -3.08
CA GLU A 105 -16.29 -15.58 -2.03
C GLU A 105 -17.13 -14.82 -0.97
N PRO A 106 -18.19 -15.45 -0.44
CA PRO A 106 -18.77 -16.71 -0.86
C PRO A 106 -19.65 -16.57 -2.13
N GLY A 107 -19.47 -17.48 -3.11
CA GLY A 107 -20.23 -17.40 -4.36
C GLY A 107 -20.23 -18.71 -5.17
N GLU A 108 -21.21 -18.82 -6.08
CA GLU A 108 -21.32 -19.99 -6.98
C GLU A 108 -20.12 -20.11 -7.95
N ASN A 109 -19.43 -19.00 -8.20
CA ASN A 109 -18.26 -18.91 -9.08
C ASN A 109 -16.93 -18.77 -8.31
N GLY A 110 -16.93 -18.97 -6.99
CA GLY A 110 -15.72 -18.95 -6.19
C GLY A 110 -14.87 -20.20 -6.36
N LEU A 111 -13.56 -20.08 -6.10
CA LEU A 111 -12.59 -21.16 -6.26
C LEU A 111 -12.95 -22.38 -5.40
N ASN A 112 -13.50 -22.21 -4.20
CA ASN A 112 -13.97 -23.27 -3.34
C ASN A 112 -15.03 -24.16 -4.01
N THR A 113 -15.93 -23.57 -4.81
CA THR A 113 -16.93 -24.33 -5.57
C THR A 113 -16.28 -25.19 -6.66
N TYR A 114 -15.24 -24.71 -7.33
CA TYR A 114 -14.54 -25.49 -8.37
C TYR A 114 -13.66 -26.59 -7.76
N ILE A 115 -13.06 -26.38 -6.59
CA ILE A 115 -12.38 -27.42 -5.81
C ILE A 115 -13.37 -28.55 -5.47
N GLY A 116 -14.56 -28.19 -4.96
CA GLY A 116 -15.61 -29.17 -4.67
C GLY A 116 -16.04 -29.98 -5.89
N LYS A 117 -16.33 -29.32 -7.01
CA LYS A 117 -16.72 -29.98 -8.28
C LYS A 117 -15.64 -30.91 -8.82
N MET A 118 -14.37 -30.60 -8.61
CA MET A 118 -13.26 -31.49 -8.98
C MET A 118 -13.32 -32.80 -8.17
N TRP A 119 -13.49 -32.68 -6.86
CA TRP A 119 -13.58 -33.91 -6.00
C TRP A 119 -14.82 -34.72 -6.31
N ASP A 120 -15.97 -34.11 -6.55
CA ASP A 120 -17.21 -34.77 -6.92
C ASP A 120 -17.05 -35.52 -8.26
N ALA A 121 -16.35 -34.94 -9.25
CA ALA A 121 -16.06 -35.60 -10.53
C ALA A 121 -15.14 -36.83 -10.35
N TRP A 122 -14.14 -36.78 -9.45
CA TRP A 122 -13.31 -37.91 -9.12
C TRP A 122 -14.11 -39.02 -8.40
N GLN A 123 -15.07 -38.64 -7.54
CA GLN A 123 -15.99 -39.59 -6.91
C GLN A 123 -16.86 -40.30 -7.97
N ASP A 124 -17.48 -39.54 -8.90
CA ASP A 124 -18.29 -40.08 -9.98
C ASP A 124 -17.48 -41.05 -10.88
N LEU A 125 -16.21 -40.72 -11.17
CA LEU A 125 -15.32 -41.61 -11.90
C LEU A 125 -15.01 -42.87 -11.10
N GLY A 126 -14.89 -42.79 -9.80
CA GLY A 126 -14.68 -43.92 -8.93
C GLY A 126 -15.87 -44.90 -8.90
N ASP A 127 -17.08 -44.35 -8.91
CA ASP A 127 -18.33 -45.09 -8.91
C ASP A 127 -18.69 -45.70 -10.29
N HIS A 128 -18.27 -45.03 -11.40
CA HIS A 128 -18.57 -45.45 -12.77
C HIS A 128 -17.31 -45.42 -13.67
N PRO A 129 -16.26 -46.20 -13.35
CA PRO A 129 -14.96 -46.14 -14.03
C PRO A 129 -14.97 -46.63 -15.49
N GLU A 130 -15.98 -47.44 -15.86
CA GLU A 130 -16.19 -47.94 -17.22
C GLU A 130 -16.81 -46.89 -18.15
N ASN A 131 -17.42 -45.82 -17.60
CA ASN A 131 -18.08 -44.78 -18.39
C ASN A 131 -17.03 -43.74 -18.89
N PRO A 132 -16.81 -43.60 -20.20
CA PRO A 132 -15.84 -42.61 -20.71
C PRO A 132 -16.23 -41.14 -20.41
N ASN A 133 -17.52 -40.88 -20.18
CA ASN A 133 -18.00 -39.51 -19.90
C ASN A 133 -17.55 -39.03 -18.52
N THR A 134 -17.41 -39.93 -17.53
CA THR A 134 -16.91 -39.53 -16.19
C THR A 134 -15.46 -39.09 -16.23
N ARG A 135 -14.60 -39.72 -17.10
CA ARG A 135 -13.22 -39.23 -17.32
C ARG A 135 -13.19 -37.87 -17.97
N ILE A 136 -14.09 -37.61 -18.94
CA ILE A 136 -14.22 -36.29 -19.57
C ILE A 136 -14.66 -35.28 -18.52
N LEU A 137 -15.60 -35.65 -17.62
CA LEU A 137 -16.06 -34.75 -16.55
C LEU A 137 -14.93 -34.39 -15.59
N VAL A 138 -14.11 -35.35 -15.15
CA VAL A 138 -12.91 -35.10 -14.34
C VAL A 138 -11.97 -34.14 -15.03
N ARG A 139 -11.65 -34.38 -16.33
CA ARG A 139 -10.78 -33.51 -17.12
C ARG A 139 -11.30 -32.08 -17.18
N GLU A 140 -12.57 -31.89 -17.52
CA GLU A 140 -13.15 -30.54 -17.69
C GLU A 140 -13.31 -29.80 -16.34
N ASN A 141 -13.68 -30.48 -15.25
CA ASN A 141 -13.74 -29.83 -13.94
C ASN A 141 -12.33 -29.47 -13.42
N ALA A 142 -11.35 -30.34 -13.62
CA ALA A 142 -9.97 -30.03 -13.27
C ALA A 142 -9.41 -28.85 -14.10
N ARG A 143 -9.70 -28.82 -15.41
CA ARG A 143 -9.35 -27.69 -16.27
C ARG A 143 -10.01 -26.40 -15.79
N THR A 144 -11.31 -26.44 -15.48
CA THR A 144 -12.03 -25.26 -15.00
C THR A 144 -11.42 -24.78 -13.68
N LEU A 145 -11.04 -25.66 -12.76
CA LEU A 145 -10.35 -25.30 -11.53
C LEU A 145 -9.02 -24.60 -11.81
N THR A 146 -8.15 -25.19 -12.65
CA THR A 146 -6.84 -24.59 -12.98
C THR A 146 -6.97 -23.27 -13.72
N ASP A 147 -7.90 -23.16 -14.67
CA ASP A 147 -8.17 -21.91 -15.40
C ASP A 147 -8.61 -20.79 -14.44
N ASN A 148 -9.47 -21.10 -13.45
CA ASN A 148 -9.91 -20.11 -12.44
C ASN A 148 -8.79 -19.76 -11.46
N MET A 149 -7.96 -20.71 -11.03
CA MET A 149 -6.81 -20.46 -10.16
C MET A 149 -5.80 -19.53 -10.86
N ASN A 150 -5.48 -19.81 -12.14
CA ASN A 150 -4.60 -18.96 -12.94
C ASN A 150 -5.21 -17.56 -13.15
N HIS A 151 -6.53 -17.46 -13.33
CA HIS A 151 -7.20 -16.17 -13.46
C HIS A 151 -7.11 -15.36 -12.16
N LEU A 152 -7.39 -15.99 -11.02
CA LEU A 152 -7.29 -15.36 -9.71
C LEU A 152 -5.86 -14.84 -9.45
N TYR A 153 -4.85 -15.69 -9.67
CA TYR A 153 -3.44 -15.33 -9.52
C TYR A 153 -3.07 -14.11 -10.36
N ARG A 154 -3.40 -14.12 -11.67
CA ARG A 154 -3.13 -12.99 -12.57
C ARG A 154 -3.88 -11.72 -12.17
N ARG A 155 -5.07 -11.86 -11.59
CA ARG A 155 -5.82 -10.69 -11.12
C ARG A 155 -5.16 -10.07 -9.89
N LEU A 156 -4.67 -10.89 -8.96
CA LEU A 156 -3.87 -10.42 -7.82
C LEU A 156 -2.58 -9.74 -8.27
N ASP A 157 -1.89 -10.30 -9.26
CA ASP A 157 -0.69 -9.70 -9.84
C ASP A 157 -0.96 -8.32 -10.45
N THR A 158 -2.09 -8.17 -11.16
CA THR A 158 -2.54 -6.87 -11.66
C THR A 158 -2.80 -5.88 -10.52
N LEU A 159 -3.49 -6.28 -9.45
CA LEU A 159 -3.76 -5.41 -8.31
C LEU A 159 -2.49 -5.01 -7.54
N LYS A 160 -1.52 -5.92 -7.45
CA LYS A 160 -0.19 -5.62 -6.91
C LYS A 160 0.51 -4.53 -7.75
N SER A 161 0.52 -4.71 -9.07
CA SER A 161 1.08 -3.75 -10.02
C SER A 161 0.37 -2.38 -9.95
N ASP A 162 -0.96 -2.38 -9.86
CA ASP A 162 -1.76 -1.15 -9.70
C ASP A 162 -1.41 -0.43 -8.38
N SER A 163 -1.20 -1.18 -7.28
CA SER A 163 -0.76 -0.62 -5.99
C SER A 163 0.60 0.07 -6.10
N ILE A 164 1.56 -0.55 -6.80
CA ILE A 164 2.88 0.06 -7.04
C ILE A 164 2.76 1.33 -7.89
N HIS A 165 1.89 1.34 -8.91
CA HIS A 165 1.64 2.56 -9.69
C HIS A 165 1.01 3.70 -8.87
N LEU A 166 0.12 3.40 -7.92
CA LEU A 166 -0.43 4.39 -7.00
C LEU A 166 0.64 4.93 -6.05
N GLU A 167 1.57 4.08 -5.63
CA GLU A 167 2.72 4.47 -4.83
C GLU A 167 3.68 5.38 -5.61
N GLU A 168 4.02 5.05 -6.87
CA GLU A 168 4.81 5.91 -7.76
C GLU A 168 4.19 7.29 -7.89
N LYS A 169 2.87 7.34 -8.10
CA LYS A 169 2.13 8.60 -8.16
C LYS A 169 2.24 9.38 -6.85
N SER A 170 2.11 8.71 -5.71
CA SER A 170 2.24 9.35 -4.40
C SER A 170 3.65 9.95 -4.20
N VAL A 171 4.72 9.26 -4.63
CA VAL A 171 6.08 9.80 -4.59
C VAL A 171 6.24 11.04 -5.49
N GLN A 172 5.65 11.02 -6.69
CA GLN A 172 5.64 12.18 -7.59
C GLN A 172 4.85 13.37 -7.00
N ASP A 173 3.70 13.11 -6.39
CA ASP A 173 2.88 14.12 -5.72
C ASP A 173 3.63 14.72 -4.51
N VAL A 174 4.31 13.90 -3.70
CA VAL A 174 5.18 14.38 -2.60
C VAL A 174 6.27 15.29 -3.15
N HIS A 175 6.99 14.90 -4.21
CA HIS A 175 8.03 15.73 -4.82
C HIS A 175 7.47 17.05 -5.35
N SER A 176 6.30 17.03 -5.97
CA SER A 176 5.59 18.22 -6.45
C SER A 176 5.25 19.16 -5.30
N ILE A 177 4.68 18.65 -4.20
CA ILE A 177 4.35 19.42 -3.00
C ILE A 177 5.62 20.02 -2.38
N LEU A 178 6.68 19.25 -2.20
CA LEU A 178 7.96 19.74 -1.67
C LEU A 178 8.52 20.87 -2.54
N THR A 179 8.39 20.78 -3.86
CA THR A 179 8.81 21.82 -4.80
C THR A 179 7.98 23.09 -4.63
N GLN A 180 6.67 22.99 -4.45
CA GLN A 180 5.77 24.12 -4.20
C GLN A 180 6.09 24.78 -2.85
N VAL A 181 6.24 23.97 -1.79
CA VAL A 181 6.63 24.47 -0.45
C VAL A 181 7.98 25.18 -0.50
N ARG A 182 8.98 24.63 -1.22
CA ARG A 182 10.27 25.30 -1.44
C ARG A 182 10.10 26.69 -2.09
N ASN A 183 9.24 26.79 -3.10
CA ASN A 183 9.00 28.07 -3.77
C ASN A 183 8.29 29.09 -2.86
N LEU A 184 7.33 28.63 -2.06
CA LEU A 184 6.66 29.47 -1.05
C LEU A 184 7.63 29.89 0.05
N ASN A 185 8.48 29.00 0.56
CA ASN A 185 9.52 29.32 1.53
C ASN A 185 10.39 30.50 1.05
N ARG A 186 10.82 30.46 -0.22
CA ARG A 186 11.63 31.55 -0.82
C ARG A 186 10.85 32.87 -0.90
N GLN A 187 9.58 32.85 -1.25
CA GLN A 187 8.74 34.05 -1.32
C GLN A 187 8.48 34.62 0.08
N ILE A 188 8.08 33.77 1.04
CA ILE A 188 7.83 34.12 2.44
C ILE A 188 9.08 34.74 3.06
N SER A 189 10.23 34.12 2.89
CA SER A 189 11.49 34.65 3.44
C SER A 189 11.84 36.03 2.92
N ARG A 190 11.65 36.31 1.62
CA ARG A 190 11.90 37.64 1.04
C ARG A 190 11.00 38.70 1.67
N ILE A 191 9.73 38.40 1.88
CA ILE A 191 8.76 39.35 2.46
C ILE A 191 9.04 39.54 3.96
N ARG A 192 9.34 38.46 4.70
CA ARG A 192 9.68 38.57 6.12
C ARG A 192 10.97 39.35 6.40
N ILE A 193 11.95 39.28 5.51
CA ILE A 193 13.18 40.11 5.60
C ILE A 193 12.85 41.59 5.46
N SER A 194 11.82 42.01 4.70
CA SER A 194 11.35 43.41 4.64
C SER A 194 10.50 43.84 5.85
N GLY A 195 10.20 42.90 6.77
CA GLY A 195 9.43 43.18 7.99
C GLY A 195 7.92 43.01 7.83
N GLU A 196 7.45 42.51 6.70
CA GLU A 196 6.04 42.27 6.41
C GLU A 196 5.62 40.80 6.71
N GLN A 197 4.33 40.59 6.92
CA GLN A 197 3.75 39.24 7.15
C GLN A 197 3.00 38.78 5.90
N PRO A 198 3.46 37.71 5.23
CA PRO A 198 2.83 37.18 4.03
C PRO A 198 1.76 36.15 4.37
N ASN A 199 0.65 36.58 5.02
CA ASN A 199 -0.36 35.65 5.59
C ASN A 199 -0.92 34.67 4.58
N ASP A 200 -1.29 35.12 3.37
CA ASP A 200 -1.90 34.26 2.35
C ASP A 200 -0.92 33.18 1.81
N LEU A 201 0.39 33.53 1.70
CA LEU A 201 1.41 32.58 1.31
C LEU A 201 1.68 31.54 2.40
N LEU A 202 1.55 31.95 3.67
CA LEU A 202 1.64 31.05 4.80
C LEU A 202 0.45 30.07 4.83
N ASP A 203 -0.77 30.55 4.52
CA ASP A 203 -1.96 29.69 4.43
C ASP A 203 -1.84 28.69 3.26
N GLN A 204 -1.39 29.13 2.09
CA GLN A 204 -1.11 28.23 0.95
C GLN A 204 -0.07 27.16 1.30
N ARG A 205 0.99 27.53 2.02
CA ARG A 205 2.01 26.57 2.45
C ARG A 205 1.45 25.55 3.44
N ASP A 206 0.67 26.02 4.41
CA ASP A 206 0.07 25.16 5.41
C ASP A 206 -0.92 24.15 4.79
N LEU A 207 -1.69 24.58 3.79
CA LEU A 207 -2.56 23.69 3.01
C LEU A 207 -1.75 22.59 2.29
N LEU A 208 -0.62 22.94 1.69
CA LEU A 208 0.28 21.95 1.07
C LEU A 208 0.89 20.98 2.10
N LEU A 209 1.23 21.46 3.30
CA LEU A 209 1.71 20.60 4.38
C LEU A 209 0.61 19.66 4.90
N ASP A 210 -0.64 20.12 4.95
CA ASP A 210 -1.78 19.28 5.31
C ASP A 210 -2.03 18.19 4.24
N GLN A 211 -1.89 18.51 2.95
CA GLN A 211 -1.95 17.52 1.85
C GLN A 211 -0.79 16.50 1.93
N LEU A 212 0.43 16.98 2.18
CA LEU A 212 1.62 16.15 2.32
C LEU A 212 1.46 15.12 3.44
N SER A 213 0.82 15.51 4.55
CA SER A 213 0.64 14.64 5.71
C SER A 213 -0.21 13.40 5.44
N GLY A 214 -1.13 13.45 4.48
CA GLY A 214 -1.87 12.25 4.03
C GLY A 214 -1.03 11.26 3.22
N MET A 215 0.13 11.69 2.72
CA MET A 215 0.99 10.87 1.86
C MET A 215 2.20 10.29 2.61
N ILE A 216 2.78 11.06 3.54
CA ILE A 216 3.94 10.66 4.33
C ILE A 216 3.87 11.31 5.71
N ASP A 217 4.39 10.62 6.71
CA ASP A 217 4.61 11.18 8.04
C ASP A 217 5.86 12.06 8.05
N PHE A 218 5.75 13.24 8.67
CA PHE A 218 6.86 14.18 8.80
C PHE A 218 6.69 15.10 10.00
N SER A 219 7.80 15.67 10.43
CA SER A 219 7.83 16.82 11.32
C SER A 219 8.23 18.07 10.56
N SER A 220 7.74 19.23 11.01
CA SER A 220 8.09 20.50 10.41
C SER A 220 8.51 21.52 11.45
N SER A 221 9.53 22.31 11.15
CA SER A 221 10.00 23.42 11.99
C SER A 221 10.20 24.67 11.15
N GLU A 222 9.82 25.83 11.68
CA GLU A 222 9.95 27.12 11.01
C GLU A 222 11.14 27.91 11.58
N ASP A 223 11.95 28.48 10.72
CA ASP A 223 13.05 29.36 11.09
C ASP A 223 12.59 30.81 11.33
N LYS A 224 13.50 31.66 11.78
CA LYS A 224 13.21 33.11 12.03
C LYS A 224 12.80 33.92 10.79
N TYR A 225 13.06 33.39 9.59
CA TYR A 225 12.68 34.00 8.33
C TYR A 225 11.41 33.40 7.73
N GLY A 226 10.75 32.51 8.46
CA GLY A 226 9.52 31.87 8.04
C GLY A 226 9.69 30.73 7.05
N GLN A 227 10.90 30.22 6.86
CA GLN A 227 11.11 29.03 6.05
C GLN A 227 10.86 27.77 6.88
N VAL A 228 10.15 26.81 6.32
CA VAL A 228 9.88 25.51 6.94
C VAL A 228 10.88 24.49 6.47
N THR A 229 11.50 23.80 7.42
CA THR A 229 12.23 22.53 7.22
C THR A 229 11.24 21.39 7.37
N ILE A 230 11.28 20.41 6.48
CA ILE A 230 10.48 19.17 6.53
C ILE A 230 11.43 18.02 6.78
N THR A 231 11.23 17.30 7.88
CA THR A 231 12.07 16.19 8.31
C THR A 231 11.22 14.93 8.47
N HIS A 232 11.63 13.84 7.84
CA HIS A 232 11.10 12.51 8.09
C HIS A 232 12.02 11.80 9.08
N SER A 233 11.45 11.16 10.09
CA SER A 233 12.19 10.43 11.14
C SER A 233 11.89 8.95 11.04
N TRP A 234 12.92 8.10 11.23
CA TRP A 234 12.73 6.66 11.25
C TRP A 234 11.94 6.22 12.48
N PRO A 235 11.02 5.26 12.32
CA PRO A 235 10.35 4.64 13.47
C PRO A 235 11.39 4.04 14.42
N ASP A 236 11.19 4.24 15.72
CA ASP A 236 12.02 3.66 16.79
C ASP A 236 13.52 3.97 16.72
N SER A 237 13.92 5.02 15.98
CA SER A 237 15.30 5.45 15.80
C SER A 237 15.46 6.95 16.06
N THR A 238 16.71 7.37 16.29
CA THR A 238 17.09 8.79 16.32
C THR A 238 17.51 9.31 14.93
N GLU A 239 17.50 8.45 13.92
CA GLU A 239 17.84 8.82 12.56
C GLU A 239 16.69 9.58 11.89
N SER A 240 17.04 10.53 11.04
CA SER A 240 16.08 11.33 10.29
C SER A 240 16.73 11.92 9.04
N ILE A 241 15.91 12.20 8.03
CA ILE A 241 16.36 12.90 6.83
C ILE A 241 15.57 14.20 6.67
N GLU A 242 16.25 15.25 6.22
CA GLU A 242 15.61 16.48 5.80
C GLU A 242 15.17 16.39 4.35
N LEU A 243 13.89 16.11 4.11
CA LEU A 243 13.32 16.11 2.76
C LEU A 243 13.40 17.51 2.12
N LEU A 244 13.16 18.55 2.93
CA LEU A 244 13.29 19.94 2.54
C LEU A 244 14.06 20.70 3.61
N GLY A 245 15.25 21.20 3.27
CA GLY A 245 16.07 22.02 4.17
C GLY A 245 15.92 23.52 3.91
N THR A 246 16.28 24.34 4.90
CA THR A 246 16.26 25.82 4.81
C THR A 246 17.63 26.40 4.50
N GLN A 247 18.69 25.61 4.54
CA GLN A 247 20.05 26.06 4.20
C GLN A 247 20.14 26.41 2.70
N LYS A 248 20.99 27.38 2.34
CA LYS A 248 21.22 27.84 0.96
C LYS A 248 19.95 28.27 0.18
N GLY A 249 18.91 28.73 0.88
CA GLY A 249 17.71 29.27 0.25
C GLY A 249 16.62 28.28 -0.07
N SER A 250 16.44 27.28 0.79
CA SER A 250 15.47 26.18 0.71
C SER A 250 15.78 25.21 -0.44
N GLU A 251 16.20 24.01 -0.12
CA GLU A 251 16.69 22.99 -1.07
C GLU A 251 16.09 21.62 -0.72
N ILE A 252 15.62 20.91 -1.73
CA ILE A 252 15.27 19.48 -1.61
C ILE A 252 16.60 18.72 -1.57
N LYS A 253 16.90 18.11 -0.43
CA LYS A 253 18.19 17.43 -0.21
C LYS A 253 18.19 16.01 -0.74
N TYR A 254 17.05 15.32 -0.64
CA TYR A 254 16.88 13.94 -1.02
C TYR A 254 15.67 13.83 -1.94
N GLU A 255 15.78 13.01 -2.95
CA GLU A 255 14.69 12.72 -3.85
C GLU A 255 14.12 11.33 -3.52
N MET A 256 12.82 11.25 -3.34
CA MET A 256 12.16 9.96 -3.11
C MET A 256 12.02 9.20 -4.42
N ALA A 257 12.10 7.88 -4.33
CA ALA A 257 11.96 6.97 -5.44
C ALA A 257 11.20 5.70 -5.02
N VAL A 258 10.70 4.95 -6.00
CA VAL A 258 10.03 3.64 -5.81
C VAL A 258 10.63 2.63 -6.75
N VAL A 259 10.83 1.40 -6.27
CA VAL A 259 11.18 0.26 -7.12
C VAL A 259 9.92 -0.25 -7.81
N ARG A 260 9.82 -0.07 -9.12
CA ARG A 260 8.67 -0.50 -9.94
C ARG A 260 8.64 -2.00 -10.16
N SER A 261 9.75 -2.58 -10.58
CA SER A 261 9.89 -4.00 -10.88
C SER A 261 11.30 -4.48 -10.66
N VAL A 262 11.41 -5.77 -10.38
CA VAL A 262 12.68 -6.49 -10.27
C VAL A 262 12.58 -7.73 -11.16
N GLU A 263 13.40 -7.80 -12.18
CA GLU A 263 13.43 -8.92 -13.12
C GLU A 263 14.82 -9.57 -13.11
N ARG A 264 14.87 -10.91 -13.08
CA ARG A 264 16.09 -11.68 -13.18
C ARG A 264 16.23 -12.23 -14.60
N ASP A 265 17.36 -11.95 -15.27
CA ASP A 265 17.62 -12.47 -16.61
C ASP A 265 18.21 -13.89 -16.58
N SER A 266 18.41 -14.47 -17.80
CA SER A 266 19.00 -15.81 -17.98
C SER A 266 20.45 -15.90 -17.52
N ASP A 267 21.15 -14.77 -17.40
CA ASP A 267 22.56 -14.69 -16.98
C ASP A 267 22.69 -14.50 -15.47
N GLY A 268 21.53 -14.46 -14.76
CA GLY A 268 21.45 -14.31 -13.30
C GLY A 268 21.58 -12.88 -12.80
N MET A 269 21.53 -11.87 -13.70
CA MET A 269 21.55 -10.46 -13.33
C MET A 269 20.15 -9.96 -12.99
N TYR A 270 20.07 -9.02 -12.06
CA TYR A 270 18.81 -8.37 -11.67
C TYR A 270 18.68 -7.02 -12.37
N HIS A 271 17.58 -6.83 -13.06
CA HIS A 271 17.16 -5.57 -13.68
C HIS A 271 16.14 -4.89 -12.76
N VAL A 272 16.58 -3.86 -12.03
CA VAL A 272 15.74 -3.12 -11.09
C VAL A 272 15.29 -1.82 -11.73
N SER A 273 13.99 -1.69 -11.97
CA SER A 273 13.37 -0.49 -12.52
C SER A 273 12.97 0.45 -11.39
N VAL A 274 13.50 1.68 -11.38
CA VAL A 274 13.28 2.68 -10.33
C VAL A 274 12.65 3.93 -10.91
N VAL A 275 11.63 4.47 -10.25
CA VAL A 275 10.94 5.72 -10.60
C VAL A 275 11.20 6.76 -9.52
N ARG A 276 11.77 7.90 -9.90
CA ARG A 276 11.97 9.04 -9.00
C ARG A 276 10.77 9.97 -9.00
N GLY A 277 10.58 10.67 -7.87
CA GLY A 277 9.54 11.68 -7.72
C GLY A 277 9.63 12.85 -8.68
N GLY A 278 10.83 13.24 -9.10
CA GLY A 278 11.07 14.29 -10.08
C GLY A 278 11.09 13.85 -11.54
N SER A 279 10.93 12.54 -11.81
CA SER A 279 10.89 12.00 -13.17
C SER A 279 9.62 12.43 -13.92
N SER A 280 9.71 12.48 -15.25
CA SER A 280 8.51 12.60 -16.08
C SER A 280 7.58 11.42 -15.86
N PRO A 281 6.25 11.58 -15.98
CA PRO A 281 5.31 10.47 -15.87
C PRO A 281 5.72 9.28 -16.77
N GLY A 282 5.85 8.09 -16.18
CA GLY A 282 6.30 6.89 -16.87
C GLY A 282 7.81 6.76 -17.08
N GLY A 283 8.61 7.75 -16.69
CA GLY A 283 10.07 7.68 -16.70
C GLY A 283 10.59 6.75 -15.61
N ALA A 284 11.22 5.62 -15.99
CA ALA A 284 11.92 4.74 -15.09
C ALA A 284 13.39 4.63 -15.52
N GLU A 285 14.28 4.51 -14.55
CA GLU A 285 15.68 4.21 -14.77
C GLU A 285 15.93 2.75 -14.36
N THR A 286 16.70 2.01 -15.14
CA THR A 286 16.97 0.59 -14.86
C THR A 286 18.40 0.44 -14.36
N LEU A 287 18.55 -0.21 -13.21
CA LEU A 287 19.81 -0.66 -12.66
C LEU A 287 20.01 -2.13 -13.02
N THR A 288 21.22 -2.50 -13.40
CA THR A 288 21.59 -3.91 -13.59
C THR A 288 22.57 -4.30 -12.48
N LEU A 289 22.19 -5.27 -11.67
CA LEU A 289 22.90 -5.69 -10.46
C LEU A 289 23.22 -7.18 -10.53
N SER A 290 24.37 -7.58 -9.99
CA SER A 290 24.64 -8.98 -9.70
C SER A 290 23.79 -9.48 -8.53
N GLU A 291 23.70 -10.80 -8.32
CA GLU A 291 23.00 -11.41 -7.18
C GLU A 291 23.46 -10.83 -5.84
N GLU A 292 24.79 -10.71 -5.64
CA GLU A 292 25.39 -10.18 -4.41
C GLU A 292 25.01 -8.70 -4.19
N GLU A 293 25.13 -7.87 -5.25
CA GLU A 293 24.77 -6.45 -5.18
C GLU A 293 23.27 -6.25 -4.92
N TYR A 294 22.42 -7.09 -5.50
CA TYR A 294 20.98 -7.03 -5.28
C TYR A 294 20.60 -7.39 -3.84
N GLN A 295 21.15 -8.49 -3.30
CA GLN A 295 20.88 -8.91 -1.93
C GLN A 295 21.32 -7.86 -0.88
N ASP A 296 22.44 -7.18 -1.14
CA ASP A 296 22.96 -6.13 -0.26
C ASP A 296 22.20 -4.79 -0.41
N SER A 297 21.50 -4.58 -1.52
CA SER A 297 20.88 -3.28 -1.84
C SER A 297 19.59 -2.98 -1.08
N GLY A 298 18.83 -4.01 -0.69
CA GLY A 298 17.47 -3.87 -0.14
C GLY A 298 16.43 -3.32 -1.14
N LEU A 299 16.68 -3.41 -2.45
CA LEU A 299 15.83 -2.91 -3.53
C LEU A 299 14.74 -3.93 -3.90
N ALA A 300 13.79 -4.16 -3.00
CA ALA A 300 12.64 -5.00 -3.28
C ALA A 300 11.56 -4.25 -4.10
N GLU A 301 10.78 -4.97 -4.89
CA GLU A 301 9.65 -4.41 -5.63
C GLU A 301 8.65 -3.71 -4.70
N GLY A 302 8.22 -2.50 -5.03
CA GLY A 302 7.38 -1.65 -4.19
C GLY A 302 8.12 -1.06 -2.98
N ALA A 303 9.45 -1.06 -2.94
CA ALA A 303 10.20 -0.39 -1.88
C ALA A 303 10.28 1.12 -2.11
N VAL A 304 9.88 1.89 -1.08
CA VAL A 304 10.12 3.34 -1.06
C VAL A 304 11.57 3.61 -0.70
N LEU A 305 12.21 4.43 -1.49
CA LEU A 305 13.63 4.75 -1.39
C LEU A 305 13.84 6.27 -1.29
N TYR A 306 15.03 6.67 -0.87
CA TYR A 306 15.54 8.04 -1.08
C TYR A 306 16.89 7.99 -1.79
N ASP A 307 17.09 8.96 -2.68
CA ASP A 307 18.32 9.17 -3.43
C ASP A 307 19.13 10.28 -2.77
N GLU A 308 20.38 9.98 -2.43
CA GLU A 308 21.30 10.95 -1.80
C GLU A 308 21.86 11.97 -2.79
N ARG A 309 21.70 11.75 -4.12
CA ARG A 309 22.19 12.63 -5.18
C ARG A 309 21.14 12.97 -6.22
N PRO A 310 20.10 13.73 -5.82
CA PRO A 310 19.03 14.09 -6.74
C PRO A 310 19.56 14.81 -7.99
N GLY A 311 19.04 14.38 -9.16
CA GLY A 311 19.39 14.98 -10.45
C GLY A 311 20.64 14.40 -11.13
N GLU A 312 21.35 13.46 -10.49
CA GLU A 312 22.41 12.66 -11.12
C GLU A 312 21.86 11.32 -11.63
N ALA A 313 22.63 10.58 -12.44
CA ALA A 313 22.25 9.23 -12.84
C ALA A 313 22.15 8.30 -11.61
N ILE A 314 21.12 7.45 -11.58
CA ILE A 314 20.88 6.50 -10.50
C ILE A 314 22.08 5.54 -10.37
N VAL A 315 22.55 5.36 -9.14
CA VAL A 315 23.51 4.33 -8.77
C VAL A 315 22.98 3.62 -7.53
N SER A 316 23.00 2.29 -7.51
CA SER A 316 22.43 1.49 -6.42
C SER A 316 22.88 1.88 -5.02
N LYS A 317 24.17 2.22 -4.87
CA LYS A 317 24.76 2.64 -3.58
C LYS A 317 24.22 3.96 -3.02
N ASP A 318 23.62 4.81 -3.85
CA ASP A 318 23.07 6.11 -3.46
C ASP A 318 21.57 6.03 -3.13
N LEU A 319 20.92 4.92 -3.51
CA LEU A 319 19.56 4.59 -3.15
C LEU A 319 19.52 3.85 -1.82
N LYS A 320 18.73 4.34 -0.90
CA LYS A 320 18.55 3.71 0.41
C LYS A 320 17.08 3.53 0.73
N PRO A 321 16.68 2.43 1.37
CA PRO A 321 15.31 2.24 1.83
C PRO A 321 14.87 3.38 2.74
N LEU A 322 13.66 3.90 2.51
CA LEU A 322 13.00 4.90 3.34
C LEU A 322 11.94 4.21 4.20
N PRO A 323 12.17 4.00 5.50
CA PRO A 323 11.21 3.33 6.37
C PRO A 323 10.06 4.27 6.73
N VAL A 324 9.07 4.36 5.85
CA VAL A 324 7.87 5.19 6.03
C VAL A 324 6.96 4.59 7.10
N SER A 325 6.50 5.39 8.07
CA SER A 325 5.65 4.96 9.19
C SER A 325 4.18 5.39 9.08
N GLY A 326 3.83 6.25 8.10
CA GLY A 326 2.46 6.73 7.89
C GLY A 326 2.23 7.24 6.47
N GLY A 327 0.99 7.64 6.20
CA GLY A 327 0.56 8.11 4.89
C GLY A 327 0.29 7.01 3.87
N SER A 328 -0.17 7.41 2.68
CA SER A 328 -0.42 6.46 1.59
C SER A 328 0.84 5.69 1.17
N LEU A 329 2.04 6.31 1.32
CA LEU A 329 3.33 5.66 1.06
C LEU A 329 3.67 4.52 2.04
N LYS A 330 2.96 4.40 3.17
CA LYS A 330 2.98 3.21 4.03
C LYS A 330 1.86 2.24 3.65
N GLY A 331 0.71 2.77 3.26
CA GLY A 331 -0.48 1.97 2.94
C GLY A 331 -0.28 1.07 1.72
N TYR A 332 0.13 1.61 0.58
CA TYR A 332 0.30 0.86 -0.67
C TYR A 332 1.33 -0.27 -0.58
N PRO A 333 2.57 -0.07 -0.08
CA PRO A 333 3.52 -1.16 0.08
C PRO A 333 3.02 -2.26 1.00
N SER A 334 2.33 -1.92 2.10
CA SER A 334 1.79 -2.92 3.03
C SER A 334 0.77 -3.82 2.36
N VAL A 335 -0.13 -3.27 1.52
CA VAL A 335 -1.11 -4.07 0.77
C VAL A 335 -0.46 -4.86 -0.37
N SER A 336 0.52 -4.30 -1.06
CA SER A 336 1.30 -5.01 -2.08
C SER A 336 1.96 -6.26 -1.49
N GLN A 337 2.49 -6.16 -0.28
CA GLN A 337 3.06 -7.31 0.46
C GLN A 337 1.99 -8.31 0.89
N GLU A 338 0.81 -7.85 1.35
CA GLU A 338 -0.32 -8.73 1.69
C GLU A 338 -0.81 -9.50 0.45
N ILE A 339 -0.92 -8.84 -0.71
CA ILE A 339 -1.28 -9.50 -1.98
C ILE A 339 -0.26 -10.57 -2.35
N SER A 340 1.05 -10.29 -2.22
CA SER A 340 2.09 -11.29 -2.43
C SER A 340 1.92 -12.50 -1.50
N GLY A 341 1.60 -12.27 -0.22
CA GLY A 341 1.29 -13.35 0.73
C GLY A 341 0.10 -14.22 0.28
N TYR A 342 -0.97 -13.61 -0.25
CA TYR A 342 -2.09 -14.38 -0.82
C TYR A 342 -1.71 -15.16 -2.09
N GLN A 343 -0.81 -14.63 -2.92
CA GLN A 343 -0.27 -15.35 -4.07
C GLN A 343 0.55 -16.57 -3.63
N ASP A 344 1.43 -16.41 -2.64
CA ASP A 344 2.24 -17.50 -2.07
C ASP A 344 1.37 -18.59 -1.44
N GLN A 345 0.30 -18.21 -0.73
CA GLN A 345 -0.67 -19.16 -0.17
C GLN A 345 -1.43 -19.93 -1.27
N LEU A 346 -1.80 -19.27 -2.37
CA LEU A 346 -2.41 -19.92 -3.53
C LEU A 346 -1.42 -20.85 -4.24
N ASP A 347 -0.15 -20.50 -4.30
CA ASP A 347 0.92 -21.35 -4.85
C ASP A 347 1.09 -22.61 -4.01
N GLY A 348 1.13 -22.48 -2.68
CA GLY A 348 1.16 -23.64 -1.77
C GLY A 348 -0.04 -24.57 -1.98
N LEU A 349 -1.24 -23.98 -2.16
CA LEU A 349 -2.46 -24.73 -2.44
C LEU A 349 -2.40 -25.48 -3.80
N ALA A 350 -1.93 -24.81 -4.85
CA ALA A 350 -1.77 -25.38 -6.19
C ALA A 350 -0.78 -26.56 -6.19
N ARG A 351 0.38 -26.37 -5.53
CA ARG A 351 1.40 -27.41 -5.36
C ARG A 351 0.87 -28.60 -4.60
N ALA A 352 0.16 -28.37 -3.50
CA ALA A 352 -0.43 -29.46 -2.69
C ALA A 352 -1.46 -30.27 -3.47
N ILE A 353 -2.36 -29.61 -4.23
CA ILE A 353 -3.33 -30.26 -5.12
C ILE A 353 -2.59 -31.07 -6.18
N ALA A 354 -1.65 -30.47 -6.90
CA ALA A 354 -0.94 -31.12 -7.98
C ALA A 354 -0.15 -32.31 -7.49
N TYR A 355 0.65 -32.14 -6.43
CA TYR A 355 1.51 -33.19 -5.90
C TYR A 355 0.71 -34.41 -5.41
N THR A 356 -0.33 -34.19 -4.60
CA THR A 356 -1.11 -35.28 -4.02
C THR A 356 -1.93 -36.04 -5.07
N VAL A 357 -2.55 -35.34 -6.00
CA VAL A 357 -3.28 -35.95 -7.11
C VAL A 357 -2.31 -36.71 -8.03
N ASN A 358 -1.18 -36.13 -8.41
CA ASN A 358 -0.17 -36.79 -9.25
C ASN A 358 0.40 -38.05 -8.59
N THR A 359 0.72 -37.99 -7.30
CA THR A 359 1.24 -39.14 -6.55
C THR A 359 0.25 -40.29 -6.56
N VAL A 360 -1.01 -40.08 -6.21
CA VAL A 360 -2.04 -41.13 -6.27
C VAL A 360 -2.26 -41.61 -7.72
N HIS A 361 -2.26 -40.68 -8.70
CA HIS A 361 -2.56 -40.99 -10.10
C HIS A 361 -1.48 -41.86 -10.77
N THR A 362 -0.18 -41.68 -10.43
CA THR A 362 0.95 -42.31 -11.16
C THR A 362 1.71 -43.38 -10.37
N THR A 363 1.57 -43.46 -9.04
CA THR A 363 2.34 -44.40 -8.20
C THR A 363 1.73 -45.80 -8.24
N LYS A 364 2.60 -46.82 -8.44
CA LYS A 364 2.23 -48.23 -8.34
C LYS A 364 2.03 -48.64 -6.87
N LEU A 365 1.37 -49.79 -6.66
CA LEU A 365 1.14 -50.33 -5.31
C LEU A 365 2.41 -50.69 -4.52
N ASN A 366 3.54 -50.84 -5.22
CA ASN A 366 4.85 -51.07 -4.61
C ASN A 366 5.62 -49.78 -4.29
N GLY A 367 4.99 -48.60 -4.48
CA GLY A 367 5.61 -47.30 -4.24
C GLY A 367 6.42 -46.73 -5.41
N GLU A 368 6.61 -47.47 -6.51
CA GLU A 368 7.35 -46.95 -7.69
C GLU A 368 6.47 -46.10 -8.58
N LYS A 369 6.99 -44.98 -9.09
CA LYS A 369 6.31 -44.20 -10.15
C LYS A 369 6.28 -44.98 -11.46
N ALA A 370 5.13 -45.00 -12.14
CA ALA A 370 4.98 -45.67 -13.42
C ALA A 370 5.51 -44.82 -14.56
N ALA A 371 6.64 -45.21 -15.14
CA ALA A 371 7.32 -44.49 -16.22
C ALA A 371 6.48 -44.25 -17.49
N THR A 372 5.41 -45.01 -17.68
CA THR A 372 4.50 -44.94 -18.85
C THR A 372 3.22 -44.13 -18.58
N LYS A 373 3.06 -43.57 -17.40
CA LYS A 373 1.85 -42.84 -17.00
C LYS A 373 2.14 -41.33 -16.87
N TYR A 374 1.19 -40.55 -17.29
CA TYR A 374 1.28 -39.10 -17.27
C TYR A 374 0.83 -38.54 -15.92
N SER A 375 1.57 -37.60 -15.36
CA SER A 375 1.11 -36.78 -14.25
C SER A 375 -0.16 -36.06 -14.64
N PHE A 376 -1.12 -35.93 -13.71
CA PHE A 376 -2.43 -35.35 -14.01
C PHE A 376 -2.35 -33.80 -14.13
N PHE A 377 -1.72 -33.15 -13.15
CA PHE A 377 -1.43 -31.73 -13.16
C PHE A 377 0.06 -31.49 -13.49
N VAL A 378 0.33 -30.42 -14.22
CA VAL A 378 1.68 -30.00 -14.58
C VAL A 378 1.77 -28.47 -14.53
N GLY A 379 2.98 -27.96 -14.40
CA GLY A 379 3.32 -26.56 -14.54
C GLY A 379 3.94 -26.22 -15.89
N ASP A 380 4.78 -25.20 -15.89
CA ASP A 380 5.50 -24.75 -17.06
C ASP A 380 6.34 -25.84 -17.72
N GLY A 381 6.34 -25.86 -19.06
CA GLY A 381 7.04 -26.88 -19.81
C GLY A 381 6.52 -28.31 -19.65
N GLY A 382 5.39 -28.52 -18.93
CA GLY A 382 4.83 -29.83 -18.66
C GLY A 382 5.52 -30.57 -17.50
N SER A 383 6.22 -29.84 -16.62
CA SER A 383 6.87 -30.37 -15.42
C SER A 383 5.85 -30.73 -14.36
N ASP A 384 6.05 -31.85 -13.66
CA ASP A 384 5.30 -32.26 -12.46
C ASP A 384 6.09 -31.99 -11.15
N ASP A 385 7.23 -31.33 -11.25
CA ASP A 385 8.04 -30.91 -10.12
C ASP A 385 7.33 -29.79 -9.34
N PRO A 386 7.15 -29.93 -8.04
CA PRO A 386 6.50 -28.92 -7.20
C PRO A 386 7.13 -27.52 -7.29
N GLU A 387 8.43 -27.41 -7.54
CA GLU A 387 9.11 -26.10 -7.72
C GLU A 387 8.66 -25.37 -8.99
N HIS A 388 8.22 -26.12 -10.01
CA HIS A 388 7.79 -25.55 -11.30
C HIS A 388 6.28 -25.37 -11.41
N ILE A 389 5.54 -25.66 -10.33
CA ILE A 389 4.08 -25.49 -10.26
C ILE A 389 3.74 -24.36 -9.31
N ASN A 390 2.90 -23.44 -9.78
CA ASN A 390 2.31 -22.37 -8.98
C ASN A 390 0.85 -22.13 -9.41
N ALA A 391 0.13 -21.30 -8.67
CA ALA A 391 -1.28 -20.99 -8.98
C ALA A 391 -1.46 -20.29 -10.33
N GLY A 392 -0.44 -19.60 -10.82
CA GLY A 392 -0.46 -18.89 -12.10
C GLY A 392 -0.23 -19.79 -13.34
N ASN A 393 0.38 -20.98 -13.17
CA ASN A 393 0.77 -21.86 -14.28
C ASN A 393 0.23 -23.29 -14.20
N ILE A 394 -0.36 -23.72 -13.09
CA ILE A 394 -0.93 -25.06 -12.96
C ILE A 394 -1.95 -25.36 -14.07
N THR A 395 -1.84 -26.52 -14.69
CA THR A 395 -2.76 -26.94 -15.75
C THR A 395 -2.90 -28.47 -15.78
N VAL A 396 -3.97 -28.96 -16.41
CA VAL A 396 -4.11 -30.39 -16.70
C VAL A 396 -3.14 -30.78 -17.79
N ASN A 397 -2.44 -31.91 -17.61
CA ASN A 397 -1.44 -32.40 -18.56
C ASN A 397 -2.00 -32.40 -20.01
N PRO A 398 -1.30 -31.78 -20.98
CA PRO A 398 -1.75 -31.73 -22.38
C PRO A 398 -2.07 -33.08 -23.01
N GLU A 399 -1.40 -34.13 -22.58
CA GLU A 399 -1.65 -35.51 -23.07
C GLU A 399 -2.99 -36.08 -22.55
N ILE A 400 -3.39 -35.71 -21.32
CA ILE A 400 -4.70 -36.03 -20.75
C ILE A 400 -5.78 -35.17 -21.40
N MET A 401 -5.46 -33.92 -21.72
CA MET A 401 -6.37 -33.03 -22.45
C MET A 401 -6.69 -33.57 -23.86
N LYS A 402 -5.73 -34.19 -24.54
CA LYS A 402 -5.93 -34.83 -25.86
C LYS A 402 -6.77 -36.07 -25.75
N ASP A 403 -6.54 -36.88 -24.69
CA ASP A 403 -7.18 -38.21 -24.53
C ASP A 403 -7.48 -38.51 -23.05
N ALA A 404 -8.74 -38.32 -22.66
CA ALA A 404 -9.21 -38.55 -21.31
C ALA A 404 -9.10 -40.05 -20.87
N SER A 405 -8.91 -40.97 -21.80
CA SER A 405 -8.70 -42.40 -21.47
C SER A 405 -7.40 -42.64 -20.69
N ARG A 406 -6.46 -41.66 -20.73
CA ARG A 406 -5.20 -41.68 -19.99
C ARG A 406 -5.36 -41.38 -18.49
N ILE A 407 -6.56 -41.04 -18.04
CA ILE A 407 -6.88 -40.87 -16.61
C ILE A 407 -6.95 -42.24 -15.97
N ASN A 408 -6.11 -42.47 -14.96
CA ASN A 408 -6.04 -43.71 -14.23
C ASN A 408 -7.12 -43.77 -13.15
N ALA A 409 -8.16 -44.59 -13.34
CA ALA A 409 -9.23 -44.79 -12.37
C ALA A 409 -9.00 -46.03 -11.47
N GLY A 410 -8.36 -47.06 -12.02
CA GLY A 410 -8.22 -48.36 -11.39
C GLY A 410 -7.02 -48.51 -10.45
N LYS A 411 -7.08 -49.46 -9.54
CA LYS A 411 -6.03 -49.82 -8.58
C LYS A 411 -4.72 -50.21 -9.27
N MET A 412 -4.80 -51.05 -10.29
CA MET A 412 -3.65 -51.47 -11.10
C MET A 412 -3.45 -50.53 -12.27
N LEU A 413 -2.24 -50.02 -12.48
CA LEU A 413 -1.89 -49.14 -13.59
C LEU A 413 -1.75 -49.89 -14.90
N ASP A 414 -1.31 -51.16 -14.84
CA ASP A 414 -1.11 -52.03 -15.99
C ASP A 414 -1.96 -53.33 -15.81
N GLY A 415 -2.85 -53.59 -16.77
CA GLY A 415 -3.63 -54.82 -16.82
C GLY A 415 -4.75 -54.94 -15.78
N GLY A 416 -5.25 -53.83 -15.24
CA GLY A 416 -6.34 -53.80 -14.26
C GLY A 416 -7.69 -54.23 -14.85
N LEU A 417 -8.61 -54.70 -13.97
CA LEU A 417 -9.97 -55.08 -14.37
C LEU A 417 -10.76 -53.87 -14.83
N PRO A 418 -11.45 -53.91 -15.97
CA PRO A 418 -12.44 -52.93 -16.33
C PRO A 418 -13.48 -52.79 -15.21
N GLY A 419 -13.84 -51.54 -14.85
CA GLY A 419 -14.80 -51.30 -13.77
C GLY A 419 -14.18 -51.12 -12.37
N ASN A 420 -12.85 -51.16 -12.22
CA ASN A 420 -12.21 -50.81 -10.95
C ASN A 420 -11.97 -49.27 -10.87
N GLY A 421 -12.54 -48.62 -9.84
CA GLY A 421 -12.47 -47.20 -9.58
C GLY A 421 -11.68 -46.80 -8.32
N ASP A 422 -10.99 -47.76 -7.67
CA ASP A 422 -10.36 -47.56 -6.37
C ASP A 422 -9.39 -46.38 -6.33
N ARG A 423 -8.62 -46.14 -7.41
CA ARG A 423 -7.68 -45.00 -7.51
C ARG A 423 -8.42 -43.68 -7.59
N ALA A 424 -9.48 -43.59 -8.38
CA ALA A 424 -10.30 -42.39 -8.48
C ALA A 424 -10.97 -42.08 -7.13
N LEU A 425 -11.46 -43.08 -6.40
CA LEU A 425 -11.99 -42.90 -5.05
C LEU A 425 -10.90 -42.47 -4.06
N SER A 426 -9.67 -42.96 -4.19
CA SER A 426 -8.56 -42.51 -3.35
C SER A 426 -8.21 -41.03 -3.61
N ILE A 427 -8.26 -40.58 -4.88
CA ILE A 427 -8.09 -39.15 -5.21
C ILE A 427 -9.26 -38.34 -4.64
N ALA A 428 -10.51 -38.80 -4.78
CA ALA A 428 -11.67 -38.08 -4.21
C ALA A 428 -11.57 -37.94 -2.67
N ARG A 429 -10.99 -38.92 -1.98
CA ARG A 429 -10.79 -38.88 -0.51
C ARG A 429 -9.76 -37.84 -0.06
N LEU A 430 -8.86 -37.36 -0.95
CA LEU A 430 -7.91 -36.27 -0.64
C LEU A 430 -8.63 -35.01 -0.13
N ARG A 431 -9.89 -34.82 -0.51
CA ARG A 431 -10.74 -33.73 0.02
C ARG A 431 -10.70 -33.61 1.54
N ASN A 432 -10.64 -34.77 2.24
CA ASN A 432 -10.74 -34.83 3.70
C ASN A 432 -9.38 -35.09 4.39
N VAL A 433 -8.30 -35.19 3.62
CA VAL A 433 -6.96 -35.42 4.17
C VAL A 433 -6.34 -34.09 4.61
N ARG A 434 -5.72 -34.06 5.78
CA ARG A 434 -4.92 -32.94 6.25
C ARG A 434 -3.53 -33.01 5.66
N LEU A 435 -3.17 -32.00 4.89
CA LEU A 435 -1.93 -31.88 4.14
C LEU A 435 -1.06 -30.75 4.71
N PRO A 436 0.27 -30.82 4.56
CA PRO A 436 1.19 -29.77 5.00
C PRO A 436 1.26 -28.62 3.97
N ILE A 437 0.11 -27.97 3.68
CA ILE A 437 0.00 -26.97 2.60
C ILE A 437 0.92 -25.78 2.85
N GLN A 438 1.08 -25.36 4.10
CA GLN A 438 2.00 -24.28 4.47
C GLN A 438 3.46 -24.63 4.11
N GLU A 439 3.89 -25.87 4.29
CA GLU A 439 5.25 -26.29 3.90
C GLU A 439 5.47 -26.20 2.39
N PHE A 440 4.43 -26.41 1.56
CA PHE A 440 4.51 -26.20 0.11
C PHE A 440 4.68 -24.73 -0.30
N MET A 441 4.30 -23.79 0.55
CA MET A 441 4.59 -22.38 0.37
C MET A 441 6.06 -22.10 0.65
N ASP A 442 6.59 -22.61 1.78
CA ASP A 442 7.93 -22.30 2.29
C ASP A 442 9.04 -23.10 1.59
N ASP A 443 8.89 -24.41 1.46
CA ASP A 443 9.83 -25.34 0.81
C ASP A 443 9.07 -26.48 0.12
N PRO A 444 8.76 -26.33 -1.19
CA PRO A 444 7.98 -27.34 -1.94
C PRO A 444 8.61 -28.74 -1.96
N ILE A 445 9.95 -28.83 -1.96
CA ILE A 445 10.67 -30.10 -1.98
C ILE A 445 10.59 -30.80 -0.63
N ALA A 446 10.76 -30.05 0.46
CA ALA A 446 10.63 -30.62 1.81
C ALA A 446 9.21 -31.11 2.05
N ALA A 447 8.19 -30.35 1.64
CA ALA A 447 6.78 -30.72 1.72
C ALA A 447 6.47 -32.00 0.91
N ALA A 448 6.99 -32.09 -0.32
CA ALA A 448 6.84 -33.29 -1.15
C ALA A 448 7.46 -34.53 -0.51
N ARG A 449 8.67 -34.38 0.05
CA ARG A 449 9.34 -35.48 0.78
C ARG A 449 8.56 -35.90 2.01
N HIS A 450 8.05 -34.94 2.78
CA HIS A 450 7.20 -35.23 3.95
C HIS A 450 5.93 -35.98 3.56
N LEU A 451 5.30 -35.65 2.44
CA LEU A 451 4.15 -36.40 1.93
C LEU A 451 4.53 -37.79 1.39
N ASP A 452 5.69 -37.97 0.75
CA ASP A 452 6.15 -39.27 0.29
C ASP A 452 6.34 -40.26 1.46
N GLU A 453 6.85 -39.78 2.60
CA GLU A 453 7.01 -40.56 3.83
C GLU A 453 5.65 -41.00 4.45
N ASN A 454 4.60 -40.17 4.24
CA ASN A 454 3.25 -40.44 4.74
C ASN A 454 2.33 -41.12 3.70
N TYR A 455 2.83 -41.44 2.50
CA TYR A 455 2.04 -42.09 1.47
C TYR A 455 2.03 -43.59 1.59
N GLN A 456 0.85 -44.19 1.80
CA GLN A 456 0.62 -45.62 1.87
C GLN A 456 0.28 -46.17 0.47
N ALA A 457 1.29 -46.54 -0.30
CA ALA A 457 1.15 -46.95 -1.71
C ALA A 457 0.19 -48.15 -1.91
N GLY A 458 0.17 -49.12 -0.98
CA GLY A 458 -0.72 -50.27 -1.02
C GLY A 458 -2.21 -49.92 -0.96
N ASP A 459 -2.54 -48.88 -0.23
CA ASP A 459 -3.90 -48.40 -0.03
C ASP A 459 -4.18 -47.11 -0.85
N MET A 460 -3.14 -46.55 -1.50
CA MET A 460 -3.19 -45.32 -2.30
C MET A 460 -3.71 -44.10 -1.50
N GLN A 461 -3.30 -43.99 -0.23
CA GLN A 461 -3.76 -42.94 0.70
C GLN A 461 -2.59 -42.27 1.37
N PHE A 462 -2.80 -41.01 1.76
CA PHE A 462 -1.90 -40.28 2.64
C PHE A 462 -2.39 -40.34 4.08
N ASP A 463 -1.49 -40.59 5.00
CA ASP A 463 -1.78 -40.40 6.41
C ASP A 463 -1.93 -38.90 6.72
N PRO A 464 -2.92 -38.52 7.55
CA PRO A 464 -3.13 -37.11 7.89
C PRO A 464 -1.92 -36.51 8.63
N VAL A 465 -1.44 -35.38 8.16
CA VAL A 465 -0.33 -34.64 8.81
C VAL A 465 -0.84 -33.88 10.03
N ALA A 466 -0.17 -34.02 11.16
CA ALA A 466 -0.49 -33.28 12.37
C ALA A 466 -0.23 -31.78 12.15
N GLY A 467 -1.23 -30.93 12.43
CA GLY A 467 -1.14 -29.50 12.16
C GLY A 467 -1.41 -29.11 10.72
N GLY A 468 -1.62 -30.07 9.81
CA GLY A 468 -1.99 -29.77 8.43
C GLY A 468 -3.45 -29.35 8.27
N SER A 469 -3.78 -28.79 7.12
CA SER A 469 -5.13 -28.35 6.74
C SER A 469 -5.67 -29.15 5.55
N THR A 470 -6.99 -29.27 5.44
CA THR A 470 -7.61 -29.76 4.20
C THR A 470 -7.52 -28.67 3.14
N ILE A 471 -7.54 -29.04 1.86
CA ILE A 471 -7.47 -28.10 0.72
C ILE A 471 -8.57 -27.03 0.81
N GLU A 472 -9.83 -27.45 1.05
CA GLU A 472 -10.94 -26.52 1.20
C GLU A 472 -10.83 -25.68 2.50
N GLY A 473 -10.32 -26.28 3.58
CA GLY A 473 -10.09 -25.59 4.86
C GLY A 473 -9.06 -24.48 4.72
N TYR A 474 -7.91 -24.79 4.13
CA TYR A 474 -6.83 -23.82 3.91
C TYR A 474 -7.29 -22.63 3.03
N PHE A 475 -8.03 -22.89 1.94
CA PHE A 475 -8.58 -21.82 1.12
C PHE A 475 -9.58 -20.94 1.90
N LYS A 476 -10.40 -21.53 2.77
CA LYS A 476 -11.30 -20.76 3.66
C LYS A 476 -10.54 -19.91 4.67
N ASP A 477 -9.39 -20.41 5.15
CA ASP A 477 -8.53 -19.65 6.05
C ASP A 477 -7.95 -18.41 5.34
N ILE A 478 -7.53 -18.52 4.07
CA ILE A 478 -7.11 -17.37 3.22
C ILE A 478 -8.22 -16.32 3.15
N ILE A 479 -9.46 -16.73 2.85
CA ILE A 479 -10.59 -15.81 2.75
C ILE A 479 -10.91 -15.16 4.10
N ALA A 480 -10.81 -15.91 5.20
CA ALA A 480 -11.05 -15.38 6.53
C ALA A 480 -9.98 -14.34 6.93
N GLU A 481 -8.72 -14.60 6.63
CA GLU A 481 -7.60 -13.68 6.86
C GLU A 481 -7.81 -12.37 6.06
N LEU A 482 -8.13 -12.47 4.77
CA LEU A 482 -8.45 -11.32 3.92
C LEU A 482 -9.63 -10.50 4.51
N GLY A 483 -10.71 -11.18 4.91
CA GLY A 483 -11.87 -10.50 5.50
C GLY A 483 -11.55 -9.78 6.81
N VAL A 484 -10.66 -10.33 7.64
CA VAL A 484 -10.18 -9.68 8.87
C VAL A 484 -9.34 -8.45 8.55
N SER A 485 -8.37 -8.57 7.62
CA SER A 485 -7.49 -7.46 7.21
C SER A 485 -8.29 -6.30 6.58
N SER A 486 -9.25 -6.62 5.72
CA SER A 486 -10.14 -5.63 5.10
C SER A 486 -11.02 -4.94 6.14
N GLN A 487 -11.67 -5.71 7.04
CA GLN A 487 -12.50 -5.15 8.09
C GLN A 487 -11.68 -4.26 9.05
N GLU A 488 -10.46 -4.65 9.38
CA GLU A 488 -9.55 -3.83 10.19
C GLU A 488 -9.24 -2.51 9.48
N ALA A 489 -8.87 -2.54 8.20
CA ALA A 489 -8.57 -1.34 7.41
C ALA A 489 -9.78 -0.38 7.38
N VAL A 490 -10.99 -0.90 7.11
CA VAL A 490 -12.24 -0.12 7.11
C VAL A 490 -12.53 0.49 8.48
N LYS A 491 -12.39 -0.29 9.56
CA LYS A 491 -12.67 0.17 10.92
C LYS A 491 -11.68 1.24 11.36
N MET A 492 -10.39 1.02 11.12
CA MET A 492 -9.35 1.97 11.48
C MET A 492 -9.44 3.24 10.64
N GLY A 493 -9.70 3.11 9.33
CA GLY A 493 -9.95 4.26 8.46
C GLY A 493 -11.09 5.13 8.95
N LYS A 494 -12.27 4.55 9.24
CA LYS A 494 -13.42 5.29 9.78
C LYS A 494 -13.15 5.97 11.12
N ASN A 495 -12.43 5.29 12.02
CA ASN A 495 -12.07 5.88 13.32
C ASN A 495 -11.13 7.08 13.12
N GLN A 496 -10.15 6.94 12.23
CA GLN A 496 -9.18 7.97 11.96
C GLN A 496 -9.78 9.19 11.26
N ASP A 497 -10.68 8.96 10.29
CA ASP A 497 -11.45 10.02 9.65
C ASP A 497 -12.30 10.81 10.67
N ALA A 498 -12.92 10.11 11.63
CA ALA A 498 -13.71 10.75 12.67
C ALA A 498 -12.85 11.64 13.59
N LEU A 499 -11.65 11.16 13.98
CA LEU A 499 -10.70 11.95 14.78
C LEU A 499 -10.17 13.15 14.01
N THR A 500 -9.74 12.96 12.78
CA THR A 500 -9.24 14.05 11.92
C THR A 500 -10.31 15.11 11.70
N ASN A 501 -11.56 14.69 11.41
CA ASN A 501 -12.69 15.61 11.26
C ASN A 501 -12.97 16.39 12.56
N GLN A 502 -12.90 15.76 13.73
CA GLN A 502 -13.06 16.46 15.02
C GLN A 502 -11.97 17.51 15.23
N LEU A 503 -10.72 17.19 14.90
CA LEU A 503 -9.61 18.14 15.01
C LEU A 503 -9.75 19.29 14.00
N ILE A 504 -10.19 19.01 12.77
CA ILE A 504 -10.49 20.02 11.75
C ILE A 504 -11.61 20.94 12.23
N GLN A 505 -12.68 20.43 12.81
CA GLN A 505 -13.76 21.26 13.39
C GLN A 505 -13.24 22.14 14.53
N ARG A 506 -12.35 21.59 15.38
CA ARG A 506 -11.69 22.39 16.41
C ARG A 506 -10.79 23.47 15.81
N ARG A 507 -10.06 23.19 14.73
CA ARG A 507 -9.27 24.19 14.00
C ARG A 507 -10.17 25.28 13.44
N TYR A 508 -11.33 24.93 12.85
CA TYR A 508 -12.32 25.91 12.38
C TYR A 508 -12.85 26.80 13.50
N SER A 509 -13.07 26.28 14.68
CA SER A 509 -13.52 27.10 15.82
C SER A 509 -12.49 28.11 16.32
N VAL A 510 -11.18 27.86 16.10
CA VAL A 510 -10.08 28.75 16.49
C VAL A 510 -9.72 29.73 15.35
N SER A 511 -9.52 29.19 14.16
CA SER A 511 -8.90 29.85 13.00
C SER A 511 -9.89 30.22 11.89
N GLY A 512 -11.12 29.71 11.95
CA GLY A 512 -12.16 29.94 10.94
C GLY A 512 -12.73 31.35 11.00
N VAL A 513 -13.33 31.77 9.92
CA VAL A 513 -14.02 33.05 9.80
C VAL A 513 -15.49 32.86 10.13
N SER A 514 -15.99 33.58 11.15
CA SER A 514 -17.42 33.73 11.40
C SER A 514 -17.90 35.03 10.78
N ILE A 515 -18.72 34.94 9.73
CA ILE A 515 -19.24 36.13 9.03
C ILE A 515 -20.00 37.04 10.00
N ASP A 516 -20.75 36.47 10.95
CA ASP A 516 -21.51 37.22 11.94
C ASP A 516 -20.60 38.02 12.91
N GLU A 517 -19.44 37.43 13.30
CA GLU A 517 -18.45 38.11 14.14
C GLU A 517 -17.68 39.22 13.37
N GLU A 518 -17.40 39.00 12.09
CA GLU A 518 -16.67 39.97 11.27
C GLU A 518 -17.54 41.20 10.86
N ILE A 519 -18.88 41.06 10.84
CA ILE A 519 -19.82 42.15 10.51
C ILE A 519 -20.13 42.99 11.77
N THR A 520 -19.99 42.46 12.98
CA THR A 520 -20.27 43.21 14.23
C THR A 520 -19.06 43.93 14.79
#